data_5d29c9570f0e4b7f9ef265349e469c13
#
_entry.id   5d29c9570f0e4b7f9ef265349e469c13
#
_cell.length_a   1.000
_cell.length_b   1.000
_cell.length_c   1.000
_cell.angle_alpha   90.00
_cell.angle_beta   90.00
_cell.angle_gamma   90.00
#
_symmetry.space_group_name_H-M   'P 1'
#
loop_
_entity.id
_entity.type
_entity.pdbx_description
1 polymer ?
#
loop_
_entity_poly.entity_id
_entity_poly.type
_entity_poly.pdbx_seq_one_letter_code
_entity_poly.pdbx_strand_id
1 'polypeptide(L)'
;EFLVAGQEREYISSFVKMLAYNPSAITGGDLDIYAEKYSVPGAMRDGFEYYRAFPLDAVQNKALVNQSKLHVPVLVLEADFYPVFGGTVQGIPVADAVKAMAQNVTGIKVPLSGHWIPEEQPDFVLEQLANFFGENNSN
;
A
#
# COMPACT_ATOMS: atom_id res chain seq x y z
N GLU A 1 -3.32 17.53 11.95
CA GLU A 1 -3.59 18.59 10.95
C GLU A 1 -2.79 19.85 11.24
N PHE A 2 -2.97 20.46 12.41
CA PHE A 2 -2.34 21.76 12.77
C PHE A 2 -0.81 21.78 12.57
N LEU A 3 -0.11 20.70 12.93
CA LEU A 3 1.36 20.62 12.81
C LEU A 3 1.84 20.44 11.37
N VAL A 4 0.98 20.08 10.44
CA VAL A 4 1.31 19.79 9.04
C VAL A 4 0.83 20.89 8.10
N ALA A 5 -0.11 21.71 8.56
CA ALA A 5 -0.69 22.79 7.76
C ALA A 5 0.39 23.75 7.24
N GLY A 6 0.49 23.92 5.94
CA GLY A 6 1.51 24.71 5.25
C GLY A 6 2.89 24.03 5.14
N GLN A 7 3.00 22.77 5.57
CA GLN A 7 4.22 21.94 5.46
C GLN A 7 3.89 20.56 4.85
N GLU A 8 2.85 20.47 4.06
CA GLU A 8 2.34 19.22 3.50
C GLU A 8 3.42 18.51 2.68
N ARG A 9 4.20 19.25 1.90
CA ARG A 9 5.28 18.70 1.07
C ARG A 9 6.37 18.04 1.91
N GLU A 10 6.84 18.70 2.95
CA GLU A 10 7.88 18.20 3.86
C GLU A 10 7.39 16.98 4.62
N TYR A 11 6.16 17.02 5.08
CA TYR A 11 5.52 15.90 5.78
C TYR A 11 5.42 14.67 4.87
N ILE A 12 4.86 14.84 3.66
CA ILE A 12 4.69 13.76 2.69
C ILE A 12 6.05 13.23 2.25
N SER A 13 7.02 14.11 1.94
CA SER A 13 8.37 13.71 1.57
C SER A 13 9.05 12.87 2.66
N SER A 14 8.93 13.27 3.91
CA SER A 14 9.49 12.52 5.05
C SER A 14 8.81 11.16 5.21
N PHE A 15 7.49 11.11 5.09
CA PHE A 15 6.71 9.89 5.21
C PHE A 15 7.05 8.90 4.08
N VAL A 16 7.09 9.40 2.84
CA VAL A 16 7.43 8.58 1.66
C VAL A 16 8.82 8.00 1.79
N LYS A 17 9.82 8.83 2.09
CA LYS A 17 11.22 8.39 2.21
C LYS A 17 11.45 7.41 3.35
N MET A 18 10.73 7.57 4.45
CA MET A 18 10.82 6.67 5.61
C MET A 18 10.38 5.24 5.27
N LEU A 19 9.42 5.07 4.36
CA LEU A 19 8.82 3.78 4.03
C LEU A 19 9.34 3.18 2.72
N ALA A 20 10.11 3.91 1.93
CA ALA A 20 10.68 3.41 0.67
C ALA A 20 11.90 2.52 0.91
N TYR A 21 12.04 1.46 0.13
CA TYR A 21 13.31 0.74 -0.05
C TYR A 21 14.31 1.60 -0.83
N ASN A 22 13.85 2.17 -1.94
CA ASN A 22 14.61 3.12 -2.75
C ASN A 22 13.93 4.51 -2.75
N PRO A 23 14.34 5.42 -1.83
CA PRO A 23 13.74 6.75 -1.77
C PRO A 23 13.88 7.58 -3.05
N SER A 24 14.80 7.20 -3.96
CA SER A 24 15.01 7.89 -5.23
C SER A 24 14.02 7.48 -6.32
N ALA A 25 13.27 6.40 -6.12
CA ALA A 25 12.22 5.97 -7.06
C ALA A 25 11.08 6.99 -7.14
N ILE A 26 10.82 7.71 -6.06
CA ILE A 26 9.82 8.79 -6.00
C ILE A 26 10.55 10.12 -6.12
N THR A 27 10.38 10.76 -7.26
CA THR A 27 11.10 11.99 -7.63
C THR A 27 10.57 13.24 -6.90
N GLY A 28 11.32 14.33 -6.98
CA GLY A 28 10.84 15.63 -6.47
C GLY A 28 9.54 16.09 -7.15
N GLY A 29 9.40 15.81 -8.45
CA GLY A 29 8.17 16.12 -9.20
C GLY A 29 6.96 15.32 -8.71
N ASP A 30 7.14 14.05 -8.40
CA ASP A 30 6.06 13.22 -7.83
C ASP A 30 5.63 13.74 -6.46
N LEU A 31 6.61 14.12 -5.61
CA LEU A 31 6.33 14.71 -4.30
C LEU A 31 5.61 16.06 -4.40
N ASP A 32 5.90 16.85 -5.44
CA ASP A 32 5.19 18.12 -5.70
C ASP A 32 3.73 17.85 -6.07
N ILE A 33 3.47 16.84 -6.91
CA ILE A 33 2.11 16.43 -7.28
C ILE A 33 1.34 15.93 -6.05
N TYR A 34 1.94 15.10 -5.22
CA TYR A 34 1.29 14.60 -4.00
C TYR A 34 0.98 15.75 -3.03
N ALA A 35 1.95 16.64 -2.81
CA ALA A 35 1.78 17.80 -1.94
C ALA A 35 0.66 18.73 -2.43
N GLU A 36 0.56 18.99 -3.73
CA GLU A 36 -0.54 19.76 -4.33
C GLU A 36 -1.90 19.17 -3.94
N LYS A 37 -2.07 17.86 -4.04
CA LYS A 37 -3.33 17.19 -3.73
C LYS A 37 -3.66 17.24 -2.24
N TYR A 38 -2.67 17.11 -1.38
CA TYR A 38 -2.87 17.17 0.07
C TYR A 38 -2.98 18.59 0.64
N SER A 39 -2.56 19.62 -0.12
CA SER A 39 -2.73 21.03 0.26
C SER A 39 -4.15 21.57 0.02
N VAL A 40 -5.01 20.80 -0.64
CA VAL A 40 -6.43 21.15 -0.78
C VAL A 40 -7.11 21.14 0.59
N PRO A 41 -7.96 22.15 0.91
CA PRO A 41 -8.65 22.21 2.20
C PRO A 41 -9.39 20.91 2.53
N GLY A 42 -9.06 20.30 3.65
CA GLY A 42 -9.65 19.05 4.13
C GLY A 42 -8.87 17.78 3.74
N ALA A 43 -8.06 17.79 2.68
CA ALA A 43 -7.40 16.58 2.18
C ALA A 43 -6.48 15.92 3.22
N MET A 44 -5.69 16.69 3.96
CA MET A 44 -4.88 16.12 5.06
C MET A 44 -5.74 15.54 6.19
N ARG A 45 -6.89 16.16 6.49
CA ARG A 45 -7.85 15.59 7.45
C ARG A 45 -8.34 14.24 6.99
N ASP A 46 -8.79 14.15 5.74
CA ASP A 46 -9.34 12.91 5.16
C ASP A 46 -8.29 11.81 5.17
N GLY A 47 -7.03 12.13 4.85
CA GLY A 47 -5.91 11.20 4.98
C GLY A 47 -5.72 10.68 6.42
N PHE A 48 -5.84 11.54 7.43
CA PHE A 48 -5.76 11.11 8.83
C PHE A 48 -7.00 10.34 9.30
N GLU A 49 -8.20 10.67 8.81
CA GLU A 49 -9.42 9.92 9.13
C GLU A 49 -9.35 8.48 8.61
N TYR A 50 -8.69 8.24 7.47
CA TYR A 50 -8.43 6.89 6.99
C TYR A 50 -7.74 6.02 8.06
N TYR A 51 -6.69 6.53 8.70
CA TYR A 51 -6.01 5.79 9.78
C TYR A 51 -6.85 5.66 11.05
N ARG A 52 -7.71 6.65 11.36
CA ARG A 52 -8.62 6.59 12.51
C ARG A 52 -9.72 5.55 12.33
N ALA A 53 -10.06 5.20 11.09
CA ALA A 53 -11.06 4.19 10.77
C ALA A 53 -10.57 2.75 11.02
N PHE A 54 -9.25 2.49 11.03
CA PHE A 54 -8.70 1.13 11.14
C PHE A 54 -9.30 0.24 12.24
N PRO A 55 -9.54 0.72 13.48
CA PRO A 55 -10.16 -0.12 14.51
C PRO A 55 -11.59 -0.55 14.16
N LEU A 56 -12.36 0.34 13.52
CA LEU A 56 -13.71 0.03 13.05
C LEU A 56 -13.69 -0.93 11.85
N ASP A 57 -12.80 -0.67 10.90
CA ASP A 57 -12.60 -1.53 9.71
C ASP A 57 -12.23 -2.94 10.12
N ALA A 58 -11.38 -3.11 11.13
CA ALA A 58 -10.99 -4.43 11.63
C ALA A 58 -12.21 -5.21 12.18
N VAL A 59 -13.12 -4.55 12.88
CA VAL A 59 -14.36 -5.15 13.40
C VAL A 59 -15.29 -5.53 12.25
N GLN A 60 -15.49 -4.63 11.29
CA GLN A 60 -16.37 -4.85 10.14
C GLN A 60 -15.84 -5.96 9.24
N ASN A 61 -14.56 -5.95 8.92
CA ASN A 61 -13.92 -6.97 8.09
C ASN A 61 -14.02 -8.35 8.73
N LYS A 62 -13.79 -8.46 10.04
CA LYS A 62 -13.98 -9.72 10.78
C LYS A 62 -15.41 -10.24 10.69
N ALA A 63 -16.39 -9.35 10.80
CA ALA A 63 -17.82 -9.75 10.67
C ALA A 63 -18.14 -10.23 9.26
N LEU A 64 -17.62 -9.58 8.21
CA LEU A 64 -17.82 -9.98 6.81
C LEU A 64 -17.18 -11.32 6.51
N VAL A 65 -15.94 -11.54 6.93
CA VAL A 65 -15.20 -12.79 6.72
C VAL A 65 -15.89 -13.99 7.39
N ASN A 66 -16.50 -13.77 8.56
CA ASN A 66 -17.27 -14.82 9.25
C ASN A 66 -18.55 -15.23 8.48
N GLN A 67 -19.05 -14.39 7.56
CA GLN A 67 -20.18 -14.72 6.73
C GLN A 67 -19.77 -15.45 5.45
N SER A 68 -18.76 -14.94 4.74
CA SER A 68 -18.22 -15.56 3.54
C SER A 68 -16.82 -15.01 3.23
N LYS A 69 -15.94 -15.87 2.72
CA LYS A 69 -14.69 -15.43 2.10
C LYS A 69 -14.94 -14.91 0.69
N LEU A 70 -14.04 -14.08 0.20
CA LEU A 70 -14.00 -13.66 -1.20
C LEU A 70 -13.79 -14.89 -2.11
N HIS A 71 -14.60 -14.99 -3.16
CA HIS A 71 -14.53 -16.09 -4.15
C HIS A 71 -13.76 -15.69 -5.40
N VAL A 72 -13.60 -14.40 -5.65
CA VAL A 72 -12.82 -13.90 -6.78
C VAL A 72 -11.34 -14.20 -6.57
N PRO A 73 -10.54 -14.43 -7.64
CA PRO A 73 -9.09 -14.48 -7.53
C PRO A 73 -8.52 -13.20 -6.95
N VAL A 74 -7.55 -13.31 -6.07
CA VAL A 74 -6.88 -12.18 -5.42
C VAL A 74 -5.38 -12.26 -5.63
N LEU A 75 -4.80 -11.24 -6.22
CA LEU A 75 -3.34 -11.07 -6.29
C LEU A 75 -2.89 -10.19 -5.13
N VAL A 76 -1.89 -10.66 -4.39
CA VAL A 76 -1.23 -9.92 -3.32
C VAL A 76 0.22 -9.69 -3.71
N LEU A 77 0.61 -8.45 -3.91
CA LEU A 77 2.00 -8.03 -4.08
C LEU A 77 2.56 -7.59 -2.73
N GLU A 78 3.57 -8.28 -2.24
CA GLU A 78 4.19 -8.02 -0.95
C GLU A 78 5.53 -7.34 -1.10
N ALA A 79 5.78 -6.30 -0.34
CA ALA A 79 7.09 -5.69 -0.24
C ALA A 79 8.12 -6.69 0.32
N ASP A 80 9.32 -6.70 -0.24
CA ASP A 80 10.44 -7.50 0.25
C ASP A 80 11.10 -6.86 1.48
N PHE A 81 10.94 -5.56 1.62
CA PHE A 81 11.54 -4.74 2.64
C PHE A 81 10.51 -3.82 3.30
N TYR A 82 10.47 -3.79 4.62
CA TYR A 82 9.60 -2.88 5.36
C TYR A 82 10.40 -2.16 6.45
N PRO A 83 10.73 -0.88 6.29
CA PRO A 83 11.33 -0.10 7.35
C PRO A 83 10.29 0.16 8.44
N VAL A 84 10.51 -0.39 9.63
CA VAL A 84 9.70 -0.08 10.82
C VAL A 84 10.59 0.71 11.77
N PHE A 85 10.11 1.81 12.29
CA PHE A 85 10.70 2.66 13.32
C PHE A 85 12.08 2.21 13.86
N GLY A 86 13.13 2.44 13.05
CA GLY A 86 14.52 2.16 13.43
C GLY A 86 15.03 0.74 13.16
N GLY A 87 14.28 -0.12 12.49
CA GLY A 87 14.71 -1.46 12.10
C GLY A 87 14.19 -1.89 10.74
N THR A 88 14.89 -2.85 10.13
CA THR A 88 14.42 -3.56 8.94
C THR A 88 13.69 -4.82 9.39
N VAL A 89 12.41 -4.92 9.13
CA VAL A 89 11.66 -6.17 9.30
C VAL A 89 11.46 -6.76 7.92
N GLN A 90 11.91 -7.98 7.71
CA GLN A 90 11.51 -8.74 6.51
C GLN A 90 10.00 -8.75 6.41
N GLY A 91 9.49 -8.51 5.20
CA GLY A 91 8.11 -8.22 4.88
C GLY A 91 7.05 -8.94 5.73
N ILE A 92 6.01 -8.22 6.05
CA ILE A 92 4.83 -8.77 6.71
C ILE A 92 4.20 -9.78 5.74
N PRO A 93 3.87 -11.01 6.15
CA PRO A 93 3.24 -11.99 5.26
C PRO A 93 1.77 -11.61 4.99
N VAL A 94 1.59 -10.59 4.15
CA VAL A 94 0.26 -10.02 3.84
C VAL A 94 -0.59 -11.07 3.11
N ALA A 95 0.02 -11.87 2.23
CA ALA A 95 -0.69 -12.94 1.53
C ALA A 95 -1.30 -13.95 2.52
N ASP A 96 -0.61 -14.29 3.61
CA ASP A 96 -1.15 -15.20 4.62
C ASP A 96 -2.34 -14.59 5.37
N ALA A 97 -2.28 -13.30 5.67
CA ALA A 97 -3.42 -12.59 6.24
C ALA A 97 -4.61 -12.55 5.26
N VAL A 98 -4.37 -12.34 3.97
CA VAL A 98 -5.41 -12.30 2.93
C VAL A 98 -6.02 -13.70 2.69
N LYS A 99 -5.28 -14.80 2.82
CA LYS A 99 -5.80 -16.18 2.77
C LYS A 99 -6.86 -16.47 3.85
N ALA A 100 -6.83 -15.72 4.95
CA ALA A 100 -7.92 -15.80 5.92
C ALA A 100 -9.23 -15.24 5.39
N MET A 101 -9.18 -14.30 4.43
CA MET A 101 -10.30 -13.52 3.91
C MET A 101 -10.74 -13.93 2.49
N ALA A 102 -9.89 -14.63 1.72
CA ALA A 102 -10.15 -15.03 0.34
C ALA A 102 -9.83 -16.51 0.13
N GLN A 103 -10.51 -17.15 -0.85
CA GLN A 103 -10.33 -18.57 -1.17
C GLN A 103 -9.18 -18.81 -2.15
N ASN A 104 -9.03 -17.93 -3.12
CA ASN A 104 -8.04 -18.04 -4.19
C ASN A 104 -7.07 -16.86 -4.14
N VAL A 105 -5.92 -17.07 -3.49
CA VAL A 105 -4.92 -16.02 -3.25
C VAL A 105 -3.59 -16.41 -3.87
N THR A 106 -3.11 -15.58 -4.79
CA THR A 106 -1.75 -15.61 -5.31
C THR A 106 -0.93 -14.54 -4.62
N GLY A 107 0.05 -14.93 -3.81
CA GLY A 107 0.98 -14.01 -3.12
C GLY A 107 2.32 -13.99 -3.85
N ILE A 108 2.83 -12.82 -4.16
CA ILE A 108 4.13 -12.61 -4.84
C ILE A 108 4.93 -11.57 -4.06
N LYS A 109 6.16 -11.94 -3.67
CA LYS A 109 7.12 -10.98 -3.13
C LYS A 109 7.74 -10.17 -4.26
N VAL A 110 7.70 -8.86 -4.10
CA VAL A 110 8.29 -7.91 -5.04
C VAL A 110 9.70 -7.56 -4.56
N PRO A 111 10.75 -7.97 -5.29
CA PRO A 111 12.11 -7.77 -4.86
C PRO A 111 12.47 -6.28 -4.84
N LEU A 112 13.36 -5.89 -3.93
CA LEU A 112 13.91 -4.52 -3.83
C LEU A 112 12.82 -3.45 -3.73
N SER A 113 11.73 -3.74 -3.04
CA SER A 113 10.61 -2.81 -2.83
C SER A 113 10.31 -2.60 -1.35
N GLY A 114 9.89 -1.39 -1.02
CA GLY A 114 9.33 -0.99 0.24
C GLY A 114 7.82 -0.81 0.14
N HIS A 115 7.30 0.19 0.84
CA HIS A 115 5.85 0.45 0.89
C HIS A 115 5.26 0.90 -0.46
N TRP A 116 6.09 1.53 -1.30
CA TRP A 116 5.66 2.16 -2.55
C TRP A 116 5.95 1.24 -3.75
N ILE A 117 5.43 0.02 -3.69
CA ILE A 117 5.72 -1.05 -4.64
C ILE A 117 5.59 -0.61 -6.10
N PRO A 118 4.51 0.06 -6.54
CA PRO A 118 4.37 0.46 -7.95
C PRO A 118 5.40 1.49 -8.39
N GLU A 119 5.80 2.39 -7.52
CA GLU A 119 6.79 3.42 -7.81
C GLU A 119 8.22 2.86 -7.78
N GLU A 120 8.47 1.88 -6.92
CA GLU A 120 9.79 1.29 -6.74
C GLU A 120 10.09 0.19 -7.76
N GLN A 121 9.06 -0.55 -8.20
CA GLN A 121 9.19 -1.69 -9.12
C GLN A 121 8.09 -1.70 -10.20
N PRO A 122 7.94 -0.64 -11.00
CA PRO A 122 6.81 -0.51 -11.94
C PRO A 122 6.74 -1.62 -12.98
N ASP A 123 7.88 -2.00 -13.58
CA ASP A 123 7.93 -3.02 -14.63
C ASP A 123 7.54 -4.40 -14.08
N PHE A 124 8.03 -4.74 -12.88
CA PHE A 124 7.67 -5.98 -12.21
C PHE A 124 6.17 -6.02 -11.90
N VAL A 125 5.61 -4.94 -11.36
CA VAL A 125 4.18 -4.84 -11.06
C VAL A 125 3.34 -5.01 -12.32
N LEU A 126 3.70 -4.32 -13.41
CA LEU A 126 3.01 -4.44 -14.70
C LEU A 126 3.02 -5.87 -15.24
N GLU A 127 4.16 -6.55 -15.17
CA GLU A 127 4.29 -7.95 -15.58
C GLU A 127 3.35 -8.86 -14.75
N GLN A 128 3.36 -8.73 -13.42
CA GLN A 128 2.52 -9.55 -12.56
C GLN A 128 1.03 -9.30 -12.79
N LEU A 129 0.63 -8.05 -13.00
CA LEU A 129 -0.75 -7.69 -13.34
C LEU A 129 -1.16 -8.26 -14.70
N ALA A 130 -0.30 -8.16 -15.72
CA ALA A 130 -0.56 -8.71 -17.05
C ALA A 130 -0.74 -10.24 -16.99
N ASN A 131 0.10 -10.95 -16.27
CA ASN A 131 0.01 -12.38 -16.07
C ASN A 131 -1.30 -12.75 -15.34
N PHE A 132 -1.58 -12.11 -14.22
CA PHE A 132 -2.76 -12.39 -13.40
C PHE A 132 -4.07 -12.17 -14.16
N PHE A 133 -4.18 -11.07 -14.89
CA PHE A 133 -5.38 -10.77 -15.68
C PHE A 133 -5.43 -11.57 -16.99
N GLY A 134 -4.29 -11.90 -17.59
CA GLY A 134 -4.20 -12.75 -18.79
C GLY A 134 -4.64 -14.20 -18.53
N GLU A 135 -4.19 -14.78 -17.43
CA GLU A 135 -4.57 -16.14 -17.02
C GLU A 135 -6.06 -16.26 -16.69
N ASN A 136 -6.64 -15.25 -16.02
CA ASN A 136 -8.05 -15.26 -15.61
C ASN A 136 -9.04 -14.94 -16.75
N ASN A 137 -8.55 -14.46 -17.91
CA ASN A 137 -9.41 -14.21 -19.08
C ASN A 137 -9.47 -15.39 -20.07
N SER A 138 -8.80 -16.52 -19.77
CA SER A 138 -8.70 -17.69 -20.65
C SER A 138 -9.68 -18.83 -20.32
N ASN A 139 -10.67 -18.55 -19.45
CA ASN A 139 -11.73 -19.51 -19.05
C ASN A 139 -13.11 -19.03 -19.45
#